data_c0d469087451a4f07d2e31d8ba3d101a
#
_entry.id   c0d469087451a4f07d2e31d8ba3d101a
#
_cell.length_a   1.000
_cell.length_b   1.000
_cell.length_c   1.000
_cell.angle_alpha   90.00
_cell.angle_beta   90.00
_cell.angle_gamma   90.00
#
_symmetry.space_group_name_H-M   'P 1'
#
loop_
_entity.id
_entity.type
_entity.pdbx_description
1 polymer ?
#
loop_
_entity_poly.entity_id
_entity_poly.type
_entity_poly.pdbx_seq_one_letter_code
_entity_poly.pdbx_strand_id
1 'polypeptide(L)'
;MKQRKHDQGKMTRANKHFEEWLAQDLEKVARQLEGKLHNTCSLCSIAGKIGMSTRNEVYAALDSLLESLFPGCYSRVNIDPKSIDAFVEGRLRYAATLLIGLVENACRFGKEEHGGLEDDWAEKACAAVRKLIEEMPEVHSMLMADLQAAYEGDPAARSVTEVVISYPFVEAIATHRIAYSLYSSGVPFLPRMMSERAHSNTGIDIHPGAKIGKGFFIDHGTGVVIGETAVIGDHVKIYQGVTLGALSFPSDEHGQPIKGVKRHPNIEDNVTIYAQATILGGQTTVGHHSVIGGNVWLTKSVPPYSKIYNDPPSLRVMPADEIN
;
A
#
# COMPACT_ATOMS: atom_id res chain seq x y z
N MET A 1 20.07 50.05 24.24
CA MET A 1 19.79 48.85 25.07
C MET A 1 18.44 49.04 25.74
N LYS A 2 17.38 48.42 25.24
CA LYS A 2 16.06 48.36 25.90
C LYS A 2 15.85 46.89 26.28
N GLN A 3 15.88 46.62 27.58
CA GLN A 3 15.55 45.31 28.17
C GLN A 3 14.09 44.98 27.86
N ARG A 4 13.88 43.88 27.12
CA ARG A 4 12.56 43.23 27.03
C ARG A 4 12.30 42.55 28.37
N LYS A 5 11.37 43.11 29.15
CA LYS A 5 10.80 42.45 30.32
C LYS A 5 10.08 41.20 29.85
N HIS A 6 10.47 40.05 30.36
CA HIS A 6 9.71 38.79 30.27
C HIS A 6 8.36 39.01 30.95
N ASP A 7 7.30 39.06 30.16
CA ASP A 7 5.92 39.03 30.64
C ASP A 7 5.65 37.59 31.14
N GLN A 8 5.72 37.41 32.44
CA GLN A 8 5.23 36.16 33.09
C GLN A 8 3.71 36.24 32.99
N GLY A 9 3.18 35.62 31.90
CA GLY A 9 1.76 35.58 31.59
C GLY A 9 0.96 35.08 32.80
N LYS A 10 0.12 35.94 33.39
CA LYS A 10 -0.89 35.58 34.37
C LYS A 10 -1.78 34.49 33.71
N MET A 11 -1.74 33.29 34.25
CA MET A 11 -2.60 32.18 33.84
C MET A 11 -4.07 32.64 33.84
N THR A 12 -4.76 32.47 32.72
CA THR A 12 -6.17 32.88 32.59
C THR A 12 -7.04 32.06 33.56
N ARG A 13 -8.22 32.56 33.92
CA ARG A 13 -9.18 31.84 34.77
C ARG A 13 -9.53 30.47 34.16
N ALA A 14 -9.64 30.39 32.84
CA ALA A 14 -9.90 29.14 32.10
C ALA A 14 -8.76 28.13 32.26
N ASN A 15 -7.50 28.56 32.14
CA ASN A 15 -6.34 27.70 32.35
C ASN A 15 -6.29 27.18 33.80
N LYS A 16 -6.64 28.01 34.80
CA LYS A 16 -6.68 27.58 36.20
C LYS A 16 -7.74 26.50 36.44
N HIS A 17 -8.96 26.65 35.88
CA HIS A 17 -9.99 25.62 35.96
C HIS A 17 -9.60 24.32 35.23
N PHE A 18 -8.87 24.43 34.13
CA PHE A 18 -8.38 23.25 33.42
C PHE A 18 -7.31 22.51 34.22
N GLU A 19 -6.37 23.22 34.84
CA GLU A 19 -5.38 22.61 35.74
C GLU A 19 -6.03 21.96 36.98
N GLU A 20 -7.07 22.60 37.54
CA GLU A 20 -7.85 22.03 38.63
C GLU A 20 -8.53 20.73 38.21
N TRP A 21 -9.14 20.71 37.00
CA TRP A 21 -9.75 19.51 36.43
C TRP A 21 -8.72 18.42 36.18
N LEU A 22 -7.56 18.75 35.58
CA LEU A 22 -6.46 17.79 35.38
C LEU A 22 -6.03 17.13 36.71
N ALA A 23 -5.97 17.91 37.81
CA ALA A 23 -5.54 17.41 39.10
C ALA A 23 -6.60 16.54 39.80
N GLN A 24 -7.90 16.76 39.55
CA GLN A 24 -8.98 16.14 40.31
C GLN A 24 -9.72 15.06 39.53
N ASP A 25 -9.97 15.28 38.24
CA ASP A 25 -10.88 14.43 37.47
C ASP A 25 -10.15 13.54 36.41
N LEU A 26 -8.92 13.89 36.00
CA LEU A 26 -8.19 13.11 35.01
C LEU A 26 -7.95 11.66 35.47
N GLU A 27 -7.64 11.45 36.74
CA GLU A 27 -7.43 10.10 37.30
C GLU A 27 -8.70 9.25 37.18
N LYS A 28 -9.88 9.85 37.43
CA LYS A 28 -11.17 9.16 37.28
C LYS A 28 -11.43 8.74 35.82
N VAL A 29 -11.11 9.62 34.87
CA VAL A 29 -11.23 9.31 33.45
C VAL A 29 -10.26 8.19 33.07
N ALA A 30 -9.01 8.25 33.54
CA ALA A 30 -8.00 7.23 33.29
C ALA A 30 -8.44 5.85 33.83
N ARG A 31 -8.98 5.77 35.01
CA ARG A 31 -9.51 4.51 35.61
C ARG A 31 -10.72 3.98 34.84
N GLN A 32 -11.60 4.86 34.34
CA GLN A 32 -12.74 4.44 33.53
C GLN A 32 -12.25 3.87 32.18
N LEU A 33 -11.23 4.48 31.57
CA LEU A 33 -10.62 3.99 30.34
C LEU A 33 -9.91 2.66 30.58
N GLU A 34 -9.13 2.53 31.66
CA GLU A 34 -8.46 1.30 32.05
C GLU A 34 -9.45 0.13 32.21
N GLY A 35 -10.60 0.35 32.87
CA GLY A 35 -11.65 -0.66 33.02
C GLY A 35 -12.24 -1.12 31.69
N LYS A 36 -12.32 -0.22 30.70
CA LYS A 36 -12.73 -0.58 29.33
C LYS A 36 -11.64 -1.33 28.57
N LEU A 37 -10.39 -0.94 28.73
CA LEU A 37 -9.24 -1.59 28.12
C LEU A 37 -9.07 -3.03 28.61
N HIS A 38 -9.27 -3.31 29.89
CA HIS A 38 -9.25 -4.68 30.43
C HIS A 38 -10.31 -5.58 29.82
N ASN A 39 -11.48 -5.06 29.47
CA ASN A 39 -12.54 -5.82 28.81
C ASN A 39 -12.33 -6.02 27.30
N THR A 40 -11.41 -5.27 26.69
CA THR A 40 -11.02 -5.37 25.26
C THR A 40 -9.60 -5.91 25.08
N CYS A 41 -9.11 -6.66 26.03
CA CYS A 41 -7.68 -6.90 26.33
C CYS A 41 -6.89 -7.73 25.31
N SER A 42 -7.48 -8.26 24.22
CA SER A 42 -6.69 -8.78 23.11
C SER A 42 -5.84 -7.67 22.44
N LEU A 43 -6.36 -6.44 22.39
CA LEU A 43 -5.65 -5.29 21.80
C LEU A 43 -4.50 -4.78 22.69
N CYS A 44 -4.61 -4.84 24.02
CA CYS A 44 -3.57 -4.35 24.94
C CYS A 44 -2.35 -5.28 25.03
N SER A 45 -2.52 -6.60 24.83
CA SER A 45 -1.40 -7.54 24.74
C SER A 45 -0.61 -7.37 23.43
N ILE A 46 -1.25 -6.81 22.42
CA ILE A 46 -0.66 -6.47 21.11
C ILE A 46 0.33 -5.31 21.22
N ALA A 47 0.01 -4.30 22.03
CA ALA A 47 0.81 -3.08 22.16
C ALA A 47 2.25 -3.30 22.63
N GLY A 48 2.55 -4.43 23.28
CA GLY A 48 3.91 -4.78 23.71
C GLY A 48 4.75 -5.52 22.66
N LYS A 49 4.12 -6.10 21.61
CA LYS A 49 4.81 -6.97 20.64
C LYS A 49 4.78 -6.39 19.21
N ILE A 50 3.67 -5.77 18.79
CA ILE A 50 3.51 -5.11 17.50
C ILE A 50 2.86 -3.75 17.74
N GLY A 51 3.61 -2.67 17.65
CA GLY A 51 3.14 -1.32 17.93
C GLY A 51 3.65 -0.29 16.91
N MET A 52 3.49 0.99 17.25
CA MET A 52 3.94 2.09 16.38
C MET A 52 5.46 2.10 16.15
N SER A 53 6.27 1.60 17.10
CA SER A 53 7.72 1.40 16.90
C SER A 53 7.98 0.37 15.81
N THR A 54 7.28 -0.77 15.84
CA THR A 54 7.34 -1.81 14.79
C THR A 54 7.02 -1.22 13.41
N ARG A 55 5.98 -0.39 13.31
CA ARG A 55 5.61 0.28 12.07
C ARG A 55 6.74 1.15 11.51
N ASN A 56 7.42 1.91 12.37
CA ASN A 56 8.54 2.76 11.96
C ASN A 56 9.75 1.93 11.49
N GLU A 57 10.01 0.79 12.13
CA GLU A 57 11.08 -0.13 11.73
C GLU A 57 10.77 -0.82 10.39
N VAL A 58 9.52 -1.23 10.16
CA VAL A 58 9.05 -1.73 8.84
C VAL A 58 9.26 -0.68 7.76
N TYR A 59 8.96 0.58 8.05
CA TYR A 59 9.16 1.68 7.11
C TYR A 59 10.64 1.95 6.84
N ALA A 60 11.49 1.87 7.86
CA ALA A 60 12.93 2.01 7.68
C ALA A 60 13.54 0.88 6.83
N ALA A 61 13.06 -0.35 7.03
CA ALA A 61 13.45 -1.48 6.18
C ALA A 61 13.00 -1.29 4.72
N LEU A 62 11.74 -0.87 4.51
CA LEU A 62 11.22 -0.57 3.18
C LEU A 62 12.02 0.54 2.48
N ASP A 63 12.31 1.65 3.17
CA ASP A 63 13.14 2.73 2.64
C ASP A 63 14.48 2.22 2.17
N SER A 64 15.12 1.36 2.99
CA SER A 64 16.42 0.78 2.65
C SER A 64 16.35 -0.13 1.42
N LEU A 65 15.27 -0.89 1.24
CA LEU A 65 15.04 -1.70 0.03
C LEU A 65 14.82 -0.82 -1.21
N LEU A 66 14.01 0.24 -1.09
CA LEU A 66 13.79 1.20 -2.17
C LEU A 66 15.07 1.93 -2.57
N GLU A 67 15.91 2.32 -1.60
CA GLU A 67 17.23 2.92 -1.86
C GLU A 67 18.18 1.95 -2.57
N SER A 68 18.07 0.64 -2.29
CA SER A 68 18.89 -0.38 -2.99
C SER A 68 18.45 -0.60 -4.43
N LEU A 69 17.15 -0.43 -4.75
CA LEU A 69 16.59 -0.55 -6.09
C LEU A 69 16.92 0.65 -6.98
N PHE A 70 16.96 1.84 -6.40
CA PHE A 70 17.18 3.11 -7.11
C PHE A 70 18.24 3.95 -6.41
N PRO A 71 19.53 3.49 -6.43
CA PRO A 71 20.63 4.23 -5.82
C PRO A 71 20.74 5.64 -6.40
N GLY A 72 20.83 6.66 -5.55
CA GLY A 72 20.92 8.06 -5.98
C GLY A 72 19.58 8.73 -6.31
N CYS A 73 18.51 7.99 -6.60
CA CYS A 73 17.16 8.56 -6.80
C CYS A 73 16.37 8.63 -5.49
N TYR A 74 16.38 7.55 -4.72
CA TYR A 74 15.68 7.46 -3.43
C TYR A 74 16.60 7.77 -2.23
N SER A 75 17.92 7.81 -2.42
CA SER A 75 18.86 8.08 -1.34
C SER A 75 19.05 9.58 -1.13
N ARG A 76 19.23 9.98 0.15
CA ARG A 76 19.50 11.37 0.53
C ARG A 76 21.00 11.74 0.43
N VAL A 77 21.83 10.80 0.05
CA VAL A 77 23.29 10.99 -0.04
C VAL A 77 23.76 10.82 -1.48
N ASN A 78 24.74 11.60 -1.87
CA ASN A 78 25.41 11.39 -3.14
C ASN A 78 26.24 10.11 -3.07
N ILE A 79 26.06 9.23 -4.03
CA ILE A 79 26.74 7.94 -4.10
C ILE A 79 27.84 8.04 -5.17
N ASP A 80 29.09 7.74 -4.78
CA ASP A 80 30.16 7.58 -5.76
C ASP A 80 29.86 6.33 -6.60
N PRO A 81 29.82 6.42 -7.94
CA PRO A 81 29.61 5.27 -8.81
C PRO A 81 30.55 4.09 -8.55
N LYS A 82 31.73 4.33 -8.00
CA LYS A 82 32.71 3.28 -7.67
C LYS A 82 32.36 2.51 -6.38
N SER A 83 31.43 2.99 -5.59
CA SER A 83 31.02 2.37 -4.32
C SER A 83 29.56 1.96 -4.32
N ILE A 84 28.92 1.86 -5.50
CA ILE A 84 27.51 1.53 -5.64
C ILE A 84 27.19 0.12 -5.12
N ASP A 85 28.07 -0.83 -5.36
CA ASP A 85 27.98 -2.21 -4.87
C ASP A 85 28.00 -2.26 -3.34
N ALA A 86 28.94 -1.58 -2.70
CA ALA A 86 29.03 -1.49 -1.25
C ALA A 86 27.79 -0.75 -0.65
N PHE A 87 27.29 0.27 -1.35
CA PHE A 87 26.07 0.96 -0.94
C PHE A 87 24.87 0.02 -0.97
N VAL A 88 24.65 -0.68 -2.10
CA VAL A 88 23.53 -1.63 -2.27
C VAL A 88 23.62 -2.75 -1.24
N GLU A 89 24.81 -3.36 -1.07
CA GLU A 89 25.01 -4.39 -0.04
C GLU A 89 24.67 -3.87 1.36
N GLY A 90 25.13 -2.67 1.70
CA GLY A 90 24.83 -2.05 2.99
C GLY A 90 23.33 -1.85 3.22
N ARG A 91 22.59 -1.43 2.18
CA ARG A 91 21.13 -1.24 2.26
C ARG A 91 20.39 -2.56 2.41
N LEU A 92 20.73 -3.56 1.61
CA LEU A 92 20.12 -4.89 1.71
C LEU A 92 20.43 -5.55 3.08
N ARG A 93 21.65 -5.43 3.58
CA ARG A 93 22.04 -5.95 4.90
C ARG A 93 21.26 -5.27 6.01
N TYR A 94 21.13 -3.95 5.97
CA TYR A 94 20.36 -3.20 6.97
C TYR A 94 18.88 -3.62 6.98
N ALA A 95 18.25 -3.67 5.80
CA ALA A 95 16.86 -4.12 5.66
C ALA A 95 16.67 -5.56 6.18
N ALA A 96 17.54 -6.49 5.78
CA ALA A 96 17.48 -7.88 6.23
C ALA A 96 17.61 -8.00 7.75
N THR A 97 18.54 -7.25 8.36
CA THR A 97 18.75 -7.26 9.81
C THR A 97 17.51 -6.78 10.58
N LEU A 98 16.83 -5.73 10.09
CA LEU A 98 15.58 -5.27 10.70
C LEU A 98 14.46 -6.30 10.48
N LEU A 99 14.29 -6.78 9.25
CA LEU A 99 13.17 -7.63 8.88
C LEU A 99 13.18 -8.99 9.58
N ILE A 100 14.32 -9.60 9.87
CA ILE A 100 14.38 -10.92 10.55
C ILE A 100 13.62 -10.87 11.87
N GLY A 101 13.94 -9.93 12.75
CA GLY A 101 13.26 -9.80 14.05
C GLY A 101 11.78 -9.39 13.92
N LEU A 102 11.47 -8.52 12.97
CA LEU A 102 10.11 -8.06 12.71
C LEU A 102 9.22 -9.20 12.20
N VAL A 103 9.71 -10.01 11.24
CA VAL A 103 8.98 -11.15 10.68
C VAL A 103 8.78 -12.24 11.73
N GLU A 104 9.82 -12.56 12.51
CA GLU A 104 9.71 -13.54 13.61
C GLU A 104 8.62 -13.11 14.60
N ASN A 105 8.64 -11.86 15.05
CA ASN A 105 7.63 -11.32 15.98
C ASN A 105 6.22 -11.33 15.36
N ALA A 106 6.09 -10.95 14.09
CA ALA A 106 4.81 -10.95 13.39
C ALA A 106 4.24 -12.37 13.24
N CYS A 107 5.05 -13.35 12.89
CA CYS A 107 4.64 -14.75 12.77
C CYS A 107 4.20 -15.31 14.13
N ARG A 108 4.97 -15.07 15.18
CA ARG A 108 4.63 -15.47 16.56
C ARG A 108 3.30 -14.89 17.00
N PHE A 109 3.11 -13.59 16.80
CA PHE A 109 1.87 -12.89 17.15
C PHE A 109 0.66 -13.38 16.34
N GLY A 110 0.78 -13.52 15.02
CA GLY A 110 -0.31 -14.01 14.16
C GLY A 110 -0.81 -15.39 14.57
N LYS A 111 0.05 -16.23 15.15
CA LYS A 111 -0.35 -17.53 15.68
C LYS A 111 -1.11 -17.44 17.00
N GLU A 112 -0.68 -16.56 17.91
CA GLU A 112 -1.39 -16.34 19.18
C GLU A 112 -2.86 -15.96 18.96
N GLU A 113 -3.15 -15.23 17.85
CA GLU A 113 -4.53 -14.87 17.46
C GLU A 113 -5.33 -16.03 16.84
N HIS A 114 -4.69 -16.97 16.13
CA HIS A 114 -5.41 -17.95 15.29
C HIS A 114 -5.30 -19.40 15.77
N GLY A 115 -4.54 -19.65 16.84
CA GLY A 115 -4.32 -20.97 17.40
C GLY A 115 -3.49 -21.92 16.51
N GLY A 116 -2.45 -22.52 17.02
CA GLY A 116 -1.63 -23.45 16.22
C GLY A 116 -0.47 -24.05 17.04
N LEU A 117 0.22 -25.07 16.53
CA LEU A 117 1.35 -25.75 17.19
C LEU A 117 2.62 -24.87 17.15
N GLU A 118 3.57 -25.09 18.05
CA GLU A 118 4.87 -24.43 18.08
C GLU A 118 5.65 -24.74 16.79
N ASP A 119 6.01 -23.71 16.05
CA ASP A 119 6.85 -23.78 14.85
C ASP A 119 8.15 -23.01 15.08
N ASP A 120 9.18 -23.33 14.33
CA ASP A 120 10.42 -22.55 14.33
C ASP A 120 10.23 -21.22 13.57
N TRP A 121 9.81 -20.21 14.31
CA TRP A 121 9.56 -18.84 13.76
C TRP A 121 10.82 -18.19 13.25
N ALA A 122 11.97 -18.47 13.87
CA ALA A 122 13.26 -17.94 13.46
C ALA A 122 13.66 -18.50 12.11
N GLU A 123 13.46 -19.81 11.86
CA GLU A 123 13.73 -20.43 10.58
C GLU A 123 12.80 -19.87 9.49
N LYS A 124 11.50 -19.75 9.77
CA LYS A 124 10.54 -19.14 8.85
C LYS A 124 10.89 -17.70 8.53
N ALA A 125 11.25 -16.90 9.52
CA ALA A 125 11.67 -15.52 9.32
C ALA A 125 12.93 -15.45 8.43
N CYS A 126 13.94 -16.27 8.73
CA CYS A 126 15.15 -16.35 7.92
C CYS A 126 14.85 -16.76 6.46
N ALA A 127 13.98 -17.74 6.26
CA ALA A 127 13.60 -18.20 4.92
C ALA A 127 12.86 -17.10 4.13
N ALA A 128 11.89 -16.42 4.75
CA ALA A 128 11.12 -15.35 4.11
C ALA A 128 11.99 -14.13 3.76
N VAL A 129 12.85 -13.70 4.68
CA VAL A 129 13.75 -12.55 4.45
C VAL A 129 14.80 -12.89 3.42
N ARG A 130 15.40 -14.11 3.48
CA ARG A 130 16.35 -14.58 2.46
C ARG A 130 15.70 -14.55 1.07
N LYS A 131 14.52 -15.16 0.92
CA LYS A 131 13.77 -15.15 -0.34
C LYS A 131 13.56 -13.75 -0.87
N LEU A 132 13.10 -12.81 -0.03
CA LEU A 132 12.93 -11.41 -0.43
C LEU A 132 14.23 -10.81 -0.97
N ILE A 133 15.35 -10.99 -0.26
CA ILE A 133 16.64 -10.42 -0.69
C ILE A 133 17.14 -11.08 -1.99
N GLU A 134 16.95 -12.39 -2.15
CA GLU A 134 17.31 -13.12 -3.38
C GLU A 134 16.44 -12.70 -4.57
N GLU A 135 15.19 -12.29 -4.34
CA GLU A 135 14.26 -11.80 -5.37
C GLU A 135 14.51 -10.33 -5.77
N MET A 136 15.31 -9.55 -5.02
CA MET A 136 15.51 -8.12 -5.32
C MET A 136 16.03 -7.82 -6.75
N PRO A 137 16.94 -8.62 -7.36
CA PRO A 137 17.31 -8.41 -8.76
C PRO A 137 16.14 -8.56 -9.73
N GLU A 138 15.25 -9.54 -9.51
CA GLU A 138 14.07 -9.73 -10.35
C GLU A 138 13.05 -8.60 -10.13
N VAL A 139 12.84 -8.18 -8.88
CA VAL A 139 12.03 -7.00 -8.56
C VAL A 139 12.53 -5.77 -9.31
N HIS A 140 13.85 -5.54 -9.34
CA HIS A 140 14.46 -4.44 -10.13
C HIS A 140 14.15 -4.60 -11.63
N SER A 141 14.31 -5.81 -12.18
CA SER A 141 14.02 -6.07 -13.60
C SER A 141 12.57 -5.78 -13.96
N MET A 142 11.64 -6.20 -13.12
CA MET A 142 10.21 -5.89 -13.29
C MET A 142 9.94 -4.39 -13.22
N LEU A 143 10.55 -3.70 -12.26
CA LEU A 143 10.40 -2.24 -12.12
C LEU A 143 10.96 -1.49 -13.32
N MET A 144 12.08 -1.92 -13.90
CA MET A 144 12.60 -1.31 -15.13
C MET A 144 11.61 -1.45 -16.29
N ALA A 145 10.91 -2.58 -16.40
CA ALA A 145 9.84 -2.76 -17.38
C ALA A 145 8.64 -1.84 -17.11
N ASP A 146 8.26 -1.67 -15.83
CA ASP A 146 7.17 -0.76 -15.43
C ASP A 146 7.51 0.71 -15.73
N LEU A 147 8.75 1.12 -15.47
CA LEU A 147 9.24 2.46 -15.78
C LEU A 147 9.28 2.74 -17.30
N GLN A 148 9.70 1.75 -18.08
CA GLN A 148 9.69 1.84 -19.53
C GLN A 148 8.27 1.97 -20.07
N ALA A 149 7.32 1.17 -19.55
CA ALA A 149 5.91 1.25 -19.90
C ALA A 149 5.29 2.62 -19.56
N ALA A 150 5.71 3.23 -18.45
CA ALA A 150 5.28 4.57 -18.07
C ALA A 150 5.84 5.63 -19.02
N TYR A 151 7.14 5.56 -19.34
CA TYR A 151 7.77 6.48 -20.28
C TYR A 151 7.15 6.42 -21.68
N GLU A 152 6.83 5.22 -22.17
CA GLU A 152 6.17 5.01 -23.46
C GLU A 152 4.69 5.35 -23.43
N GLY A 153 4.05 5.13 -22.28
CA GLY A 153 2.62 5.30 -22.10
C GLY A 153 2.16 6.72 -21.80
N ASP A 154 3.05 7.61 -21.35
CA ASP A 154 2.76 9.02 -21.07
C ASP A 154 3.52 9.95 -22.02
N PRO A 155 2.83 10.59 -22.98
CA PRO A 155 3.48 11.53 -23.90
C PRO A 155 4.14 12.75 -23.20
N ALA A 156 3.80 13.03 -21.95
CA ALA A 156 4.40 14.13 -21.17
C ALA A 156 5.75 13.76 -20.54
N ALA A 157 6.03 12.47 -20.38
CA ALA A 157 7.29 11.99 -19.80
C ALA A 157 8.48 12.29 -20.72
N ARG A 158 9.49 13.01 -20.20
CA ARG A 158 10.68 13.39 -20.98
C ARG A 158 11.82 12.39 -20.87
N SER A 159 11.85 11.61 -19.81
CA SER A 159 12.86 10.57 -19.57
C SER A 159 12.40 9.56 -18.53
N VAL A 160 12.99 8.35 -18.56
CA VAL A 160 12.77 7.35 -17.50
C VAL A 160 13.20 7.87 -16.13
N THR A 161 14.26 8.70 -16.08
CA THR A 161 14.72 9.32 -14.83
C THR A 161 13.64 10.24 -14.23
N GLU A 162 12.96 11.04 -15.07
CA GLU A 162 11.84 11.87 -14.63
C GLU A 162 10.72 11.02 -14.03
N VAL A 163 10.39 9.90 -14.67
CA VAL A 163 9.39 8.96 -14.15
C VAL A 163 9.78 8.44 -12.77
N VAL A 164 11.04 7.99 -12.60
CA VAL A 164 11.53 7.44 -11.32
C VAL A 164 11.39 8.44 -10.17
N ILE A 165 11.76 9.69 -10.40
CA ILE A 165 11.85 10.69 -9.32
C ILE A 165 10.56 11.48 -9.08
N SER A 166 9.61 11.44 -10.03
CA SER A 166 8.45 12.35 -9.99
C SER A 166 7.11 11.63 -9.94
N TYR A 167 7.00 10.39 -10.44
CA TYR A 167 5.72 9.71 -10.57
C TYR A 167 5.36 8.91 -9.31
N PRO A 168 4.24 9.22 -8.62
CA PRO A 168 3.85 8.52 -7.40
C PRO A 168 3.67 7.00 -7.58
N PHE A 169 3.27 6.55 -8.78
CA PHE A 169 3.06 5.13 -9.03
C PHE A 169 4.34 4.30 -8.83
N VAL A 170 5.52 4.89 -9.00
CA VAL A 170 6.80 4.19 -8.83
C VAL A 170 6.97 3.73 -7.38
N GLU A 171 6.66 4.59 -6.40
CA GLU A 171 6.66 4.21 -4.99
C GLU A 171 5.61 3.11 -4.72
N ALA A 172 4.42 3.25 -5.29
CA ALA A 172 3.33 2.30 -5.08
C ALA A 172 3.67 0.91 -5.62
N ILE A 173 4.17 0.80 -6.88
CA ILE A 173 4.48 -0.49 -7.50
C ILE A 173 5.75 -1.11 -6.92
N ALA A 174 6.78 -0.33 -6.61
CA ALA A 174 7.99 -0.83 -5.99
C ALA A 174 7.70 -1.41 -4.59
N THR A 175 6.93 -0.67 -3.78
CA THR A 175 6.47 -1.16 -2.47
C THR A 175 5.62 -2.43 -2.62
N HIS A 176 4.71 -2.47 -3.59
CA HIS A 176 3.88 -3.65 -3.84
C HIS A 176 4.73 -4.88 -4.16
N ARG A 177 5.70 -4.80 -5.07
CA ARG A 177 6.56 -5.93 -5.46
C ARG A 177 7.37 -6.46 -4.28
N ILE A 178 7.90 -5.58 -3.44
CA ILE A 178 8.58 -5.96 -2.17
C ILE A 178 7.58 -6.62 -1.21
N ALA A 179 6.45 -6.00 -0.96
CA ALA A 179 5.43 -6.49 -0.03
C ALA A 179 4.82 -7.84 -0.48
N TYR A 180 4.66 -8.05 -1.80
CA TYR A 180 4.18 -9.31 -2.36
C TYR A 180 5.11 -10.48 -2.05
N SER A 181 6.44 -10.30 -2.09
CA SER A 181 7.41 -11.35 -1.71
C SER A 181 7.19 -11.84 -0.27
N LEU A 182 7.06 -10.90 0.68
CA LEU A 182 6.76 -11.23 2.07
C LEU A 182 5.36 -11.84 2.23
N TYR A 183 4.35 -11.29 1.55
CA TYR A 183 2.98 -11.81 1.58
C TYR A 183 2.91 -13.24 1.05
N SER A 184 3.55 -13.52 -0.08
CA SER A 184 3.60 -14.85 -0.69
C SER A 184 4.35 -15.87 0.17
N SER A 185 5.21 -15.41 1.08
CA SER A 185 5.90 -16.22 2.08
C SER A 185 5.08 -16.44 3.36
N GLY A 186 3.84 -15.93 3.41
CA GLY A 186 2.95 -16.09 4.55
C GLY A 186 3.28 -15.20 5.75
N VAL A 187 4.03 -14.11 5.54
CA VAL A 187 4.34 -13.13 6.60
C VAL A 187 3.10 -12.30 6.90
N PRO A 188 2.60 -12.32 8.16
CA PRO A 188 1.43 -11.52 8.53
C PRO A 188 1.81 -10.04 8.79
N PHE A 189 0.84 -9.14 8.70
CA PHE A 189 0.88 -7.72 9.06
C PHE A 189 1.88 -6.85 8.26
N LEU A 190 3.16 -7.22 8.18
CA LEU A 190 4.23 -6.39 7.61
C LEU A 190 3.96 -6.00 6.15
N PRO A 191 3.55 -6.93 5.25
CA PRO A 191 3.24 -6.58 3.87
C PRO A 191 2.12 -5.54 3.77
N ARG A 192 1.10 -5.66 4.63
CA ARG A 192 -0.01 -4.69 4.67
C ARG A 192 0.46 -3.34 5.21
N MET A 193 1.33 -3.29 6.22
CA MET A 193 1.90 -2.04 6.72
C MET A 193 2.69 -1.30 5.63
N MET A 194 3.45 -2.03 4.80
CA MET A 194 4.17 -1.45 3.66
C MET A 194 3.20 -0.88 2.62
N SER A 195 2.17 -1.64 2.23
CA SER A 195 1.16 -1.18 1.28
C SER A 195 0.38 0.04 1.78
N GLU A 196 -0.02 0.08 3.05
CA GLU A 196 -0.73 1.23 3.62
C GLU A 196 0.13 2.49 3.67
N ARG A 197 1.44 2.35 3.83
CA ARG A 197 2.36 3.48 3.70
C ARG A 197 2.35 4.05 2.28
N ALA A 198 2.52 3.19 1.28
CA ALA A 198 2.49 3.61 -0.12
C ALA A 198 1.13 4.23 -0.48
N HIS A 199 0.03 3.63 -0.04
CA HIS A 199 -1.32 4.18 -0.19
C HIS A 199 -1.45 5.59 0.43
N SER A 200 -0.97 5.77 1.65
CA SER A 200 -0.99 7.08 2.33
C SER A 200 -0.18 8.16 1.59
N ASN A 201 0.95 7.79 0.97
CA ASN A 201 1.82 8.71 0.28
C ASN A 201 1.34 9.04 -1.13
N THR A 202 0.72 8.08 -1.83
CA THR A 202 0.46 8.16 -3.27
C THR A 202 -1.03 8.24 -3.64
N GLY A 203 -1.92 7.87 -2.71
CA GLY A 203 -3.34 7.70 -3.00
C GLY A 203 -3.66 6.46 -3.84
N ILE A 204 -2.69 5.53 -3.99
CA ILE A 204 -2.82 4.27 -4.75
C ILE A 204 -2.86 3.11 -3.76
N ASP A 205 -4.00 2.42 -3.65
CA ASP A 205 -4.20 1.26 -2.77
C ASP A 205 -4.02 -0.05 -3.54
N ILE A 206 -2.87 -0.70 -3.36
CA ILE A 206 -2.60 -2.04 -3.91
C ILE A 206 -2.45 -3.01 -2.76
N HIS A 207 -3.37 -3.98 -2.66
CA HIS A 207 -3.24 -5.03 -1.66
C HIS A 207 -2.01 -5.90 -1.94
N PRO A 208 -1.18 -6.25 -0.93
CA PRO A 208 0.06 -7.00 -1.16
C PRO A 208 -0.15 -8.41 -1.75
N GLY A 209 -1.36 -8.96 -1.70
CA GLY A 209 -1.71 -10.25 -2.31
C GLY A 209 -2.06 -10.17 -3.80
N ALA A 210 -2.24 -9.00 -4.39
CA ALA A 210 -2.51 -8.87 -5.81
C ALA A 210 -1.34 -9.40 -6.65
N LYS A 211 -1.64 -10.09 -7.73
CA LYS A 211 -0.63 -10.59 -8.69
C LYS A 211 -0.55 -9.63 -9.86
N ILE A 212 0.61 -9.01 -10.07
CA ILE A 212 0.80 -7.99 -11.10
C ILE A 212 1.99 -8.37 -11.97
N GLY A 213 1.77 -8.50 -13.28
CA GLY A 213 2.77 -8.77 -14.28
C GLY A 213 3.78 -7.63 -14.47
N LYS A 214 4.65 -7.75 -15.46
CA LYS A 214 5.66 -6.72 -15.82
C LYS A 214 5.10 -5.67 -16.75
N GLY A 215 5.73 -4.50 -16.80
CA GLY A 215 5.29 -3.41 -17.67
C GLY A 215 3.96 -2.80 -17.23
N PHE A 216 3.64 -2.90 -15.94
CA PHE A 216 2.43 -2.34 -15.38
C PHE A 216 2.59 -0.83 -15.16
N PHE A 217 1.64 -0.05 -15.65
CA PHE A 217 1.67 1.40 -15.51
C PHE A 217 0.37 1.96 -14.94
N ILE A 218 0.48 2.79 -13.91
CA ILE A 218 -0.62 3.58 -13.35
C ILE A 218 -0.39 5.05 -13.67
N ASP A 219 -1.25 5.62 -14.51
CA ASP A 219 -1.21 7.02 -14.89
C ASP A 219 -2.03 7.86 -13.91
N HIS A 220 -1.47 8.98 -13.40
CA HIS A 220 -1.99 9.82 -12.31
C HIS A 220 -2.17 9.08 -10.98
N GLY A 221 -2.97 8.04 -10.93
CA GLY A 221 -3.06 7.04 -9.89
C GLY A 221 -3.98 7.34 -8.71
N THR A 222 -4.26 8.58 -8.37
CA THR A 222 -5.08 8.91 -7.18
C THR A 222 -6.42 8.17 -7.20
N GLY A 223 -6.71 7.44 -6.11
CA GLY A 223 -7.95 6.69 -5.95
C GLY A 223 -8.00 5.35 -6.66
N VAL A 224 -6.88 4.84 -7.18
CA VAL A 224 -6.78 3.45 -7.67
C VAL A 224 -6.90 2.50 -6.49
N VAL A 225 -7.71 1.43 -6.66
CA VAL A 225 -7.85 0.34 -5.68
C VAL A 225 -7.69 -1.00 -6.38
N ILE A 226 -6.71 -1.79 -5.96
CA ILE A 226 -6.45 -3.15 -6.46
C ILE A 226 -6.55 -4.14 -5.30
N GLY A 227 -7.60 -4.97 -5.33
CA GLY A 227 -7.92 -5.89 -4.24
C GLY A 227 -7.04 -7.14 -4.21
N GLU A 228 -7.04 -7.80 -3.05
CA GLU A 228 -6.16 -8.93 -2.65
C GLU A 228 -5.99 -10.02 -3.71
N THR A 229 -7.08 -10.46 -4.31
CA THR A 229 -7.07 -11.61 -5.24
C THR A 229 -7.14 -11.19 -6.71
N ALA A 230 -6.86 -9.90 -7.02
CA ALA A 230 -6.73 -9.44 -8.39
C ALA A 230 -5.53 -10.13 -9.07
N VAL A 231 -5.72 -10.44 -10.35
CA VAL A 231 -4.65 -10.95 -11.22
C VAL A 231 -4.56 -10.02 -12.43
N ILE A 232 -3.41 -9.44 -12.62
CA ILE A 232 -3.13 -8.47 -13.68
C ILE A 232 -1.97 -9.01 -14.50
N GLY A 233 -2.15 -9.12 -15.80
CA GLY A 233 -1.15 -9.60 -16.76
C GLY A 233 -0.07 -8.55 -17.06
N ASP A 234 0.67 -8.82 -18.12
CA ASP A 234 1.76 -7.98 -18.58
C ASP A 234 1.25 -6.77 -19.38
N HIS A 235 1.98 -5.65 -19.31
CA HIS A 235 1.73 -4.43 -20.09
C HIS A 235 0.30 -3.87 -19.94
N VAL A 236 -0.26 -3.95 -18.74
CA VAL A 236 -1.55 -3.35 -18.41
C VAL A 236 -1.36 -1.90 -17.99
N LYS A 237 -2.18 -0.99 -18.57
CA LYS A 237 -2.22 0.43 -18.21
C LYS A 237 -3.55 0.76 -17.54
N ILE A 238 -3.52 1.44 -16.39
CA ILE A 238 -4.71 1.93 -15.71
C ILE A 238 -4.56 3.41 -15.36
N TYR A 239 -5.68 4.10 -15.23
CA TYR A 239 -5.75 5.51 -14.88
C TYR A 239 -6.31 5.72 -13.46
N GLN A 240 -6.28 6.97 -13.01
CA GLN A 240 -6.79 7.35 -11.69
C GLN A 240 -8.22 6.85 -11.43
N GLY A 241 -8.51 6.51 -10.17
CA GLY A 241 -9.82 6.10 -9.72
C GLY A 241 -10.30 4.73 -10.21
N VAL A 242 -9.48 3.97 -10.91
CA VAL A 242 -9.82 2.60 -11.32
C VAL A 242 -9.94 1.71 -10.08
N THR A 243 -11.02 0.94 -10.00
CA THR A 243 -11.24 -0.04 -8.93
C THR A 243 -11.32 -1.46 -9.49
N LEU A 244 -10.41 -2.33 -9.05
CA LEU A 244 -10.46 -3.78 -9.26
C LEU A 244 -10.92 -4.44 -7.96
N GLY A 245 -12.24 -4.53 -7.78
CA GLY A 245 -12.91 -4.82 -6.51
C GLY A 245 -13.64 -6.16 -6.46
N ALA A 246 -14.19 -6.48 -5.28
CA ALA A 246 -15.10 -7.59 -5.09
C ALA A 246 -16.54 -7.17 -5.45
N LEU A 247 -17.27 -8.05 -6.12
CA LEU A 247 -18.71 -7.84 -6.39
C LEU A 247 -19.55 -8.15 -5.15
N SER A 248 -19.16 -9.20 -4.41
CA SER A 248 -19.82 -9.66 -3.20
C SER A 248 -18.82 -10.36 -2.29
N PHE A 249 -19.19 -10.50 -1.04
CA PHE A 249 -18.39 -11.23 -0.05
C PHE A 249 -19.17 -12.51 0.31
N PRO A 250 -18.69 -13.71 -0.09
CA PRO A 250 -19.27 -14.97 0.39
C PRO A 250 -19.20 -14.99 1.91
N SER A 251 -20.31 -15.39 2.54
CA SER A 251 -20.39 -15.52 3.99
C SER A 251 -20.61 -16.99 4.37
N ASP A 252 -20.11 -17.37 5.54
CA ASP A 252 -20.36 -18.67 6.15
C ASP A 252 -21.81 -18.76 6.72
N GLU A 253 -22.14 -19.87 7.35
CA GLU A 253 -23.45 -20.14 7.97
C GLU A 253 -23.77 -19.18 9.14
N HIS A 254 -22.77 -18.47 9.67
CA HIS A 254 -22.88 -17.48 10.73
C HIS A 254 -22.90 -16.03 10.20
N GLY A 255 -22.91 -15.84 8.86
CA GLY A 255 -22.90 -14.52 8.21
C GLY A 255 -21.52 -13.84 8.23
N GLN A 256 -20.44 -14.55 8.61
CA GLN A 256 -19.10 -14.00 8.61
C GLN A 256 -18.45 -14.11 7.22
N PRO A 257 -17.76 -13.06 6.74
CA PRO A 257 -17.08 -13.12 5.44
C PRO A 257 -16.04 -14.24 5.38
N ILE A 258 -16.12 -15.10 4.38
CA ILE A 258 -15.11 -16.13 4.11
C ILE A 258 -13.87 -15.45 3.55
N LYS A 259 -12.76 -15.57 4.28
CA LYS A 259 -11.47 -14.95 3.90
C LYS A 259 -10.69 -15.81 2.90
N GLY A 260 -9.79 -15.21 2.13
CA GLY A 260 -8.86 -15.92 1.24
C GLY A 260 -9.46 -16.46 -0.06
N VAL A 261 -10.76 -16.31 -0.31
CA VAL A 261 -11.41 -16.76 -1.55
C VAL A 261 -11.21 -15.74 -2.68
N LYS A 262 -11.14 -16.26 -3.91
CA LYS A 262 -11.07 -15.42 -5.14
C LYS A 262 -12.32 -14.57 -5.26
N ARG A 263 -12.15 -13.22 -5.25
CA ARG A 263 -13.25 -12.25 -5.27
C ARG A 263 -12.99 -11.01 -6.13
N HIS A 264 -11.76 -10.83 -6.63
CA HIS A 264 -11.36 -9.70 -7.46
C HIS A 264 -11.08 -10.14 -8.91
N PRO A 265 -11.22 -9.26 -9.91
CA PRO A 265 -11.18 -9.63 -11.32
C PRO A 265 -9.79 -10.09 -11.79
N ASN A 266 -9.79 -10.67 -13.00
CA ASN A 266 -8.60 -10.95 -13.79
C ASN A 266 -8.53 -9.95 -14.96
N ILE A 267 -7.38 -9.35 -15.16
CA ILE A 267 -7.05 -8.46 -16.26
C ILE A 267 -5.94 -9.12 -17.04
N GLU A 268 -6.20 -9.49 -18.28
CA GLU A 268 -5.19 -10.11 -19.14
C GLU A 268 -4.20 -9.08 -19.72
N ASP A 269 -3.23 -9.56 -20.52
CA ASP A 269 -2.15 -8.74 -21.05
C ASP A 269 -2.62 -7.60 -21.97
N ASN A 270 -1.86 -6.51 -22.00
CA ASN A 270 -2.07 -5.37 -22.92
C ASN A 270 -3.46 -4.72 -22.81
N VAL A 271 -4.08 -4.76 -21.64
CA VAL A 271 -5.36 -4.11 -21.37
C VAL A 271 -5.14 -2.67 -20.91
N THR A 272 -5.98 -1.76 -21.43
CA THR A 272 -6.02 -0.36 -20.95
C THR A 272 -7.36 -0.09 -20.27
N ILE A 273 -7.31 0.45 -19.04
CA ILE A 273 -8.49 0.77 -18.24
C ILE A 273 -8.47 2.25 -17.92
N TYR A 274 -9.41 3.00 -18.52
CA TYR A 274 -9.50 4.44 -18.35
C TYR A 274 -10.12 4.85 -17.00
N ALA A 275 -9.95 6.13 -16.68
CA ALA A 275 -10.25 6.74 -15.40
C ALA A 275 -11.65 6.38 -14.85
N GLN A 276 -11.71 6.14 -13.53
CA GLN A 276 -12.93 5.89 -12.76
C GLN A 276 -13.70 4.62 -13.18
N ALA A 277 -13.11 3.75 -14.02
CA ALA A 277 -13.74 2.47 -14.31
C ALA A 277 -13.72 1.56 -13.08
N THR A 278 -14.82 0.85 -12.84
CA THR A 278 -14.98 -0.09 -11.73
C THR A 278 -15.24 -1.49 -12.28
N ILE A 279 -14.33 -2.43 -12.02
CA ILE A 279 -14.39 -3.82 -12.47
C ILE A 279 -14.48 -4.72 -11.24
N LEU A 280 -15.57 -5.49 -11.14
CA LEU A 280 -15.89 -6.24 -9.94
C LEU A 280 -16.08 -7.74 -10.20
N GLY A 281 -15.64 -8.56 -9.22
CA GLY A 281 -15.99 -9.97 -9.13
C GLY A 281 -14.87 -10.93 -9.54
N GLY A 282 -14.71 -11.99 -8.77
CA GLY A 282 -13.62 -12.98 -8.92
C GLY A 282 -13.71 -13.82 -10.19
N GLN A 283 -14.88 -13.89 -10.83
CA GLN A 283 -15.11 -14.59 -12.10
C GLN A 283 -15.01 -13.63 -13.31
N THR A 284 -14.92 -12.32 -13.07
CA THR A 284 -14.82 -11.32 -14.13
C THR A 284 -13.41 -11.33 -14.71
N THR A 285 -13.31 -11.53 -16.02
CA THR A 285 -12.05 -11.47 -16.77
C THR A 285 -12.17 -10.44 -17.88
N VAL A 286 -11.21 -9.53 -17.96
CA VAL A 286 -11.03 -8.63 -19.12
C VAL A 286 -9.99 -9.26 -20.03
N GLY A 287 -10.43 -9.72 -21.21
CA GLY A 287 -9.57 -10.39 -22.19
C GLY A 287 -8.49 -9.45 -22.75
N HIS A 288 -7.36 -10.05 -23.15
CA HIS A 288 -6.17 -9.30 -23.60
C HIS A 288 -6.46 -8.32 -24.74
N HIS A 289 -5.64 -7.27 -24.83
CA HIS A 289 -5.76 -6.20 -25.86
C HIS A 289 -7.11 -5.47 -25.83
N SER A 290 -7.81 -5.50 -24.71
CA SER A 290 -9.09 -4.80 -24.55
C SER A 290 -8.90 -3.41 -23.97
N VAL A 291 -9.88 -2.55 -24.24
CA VAL A 291 -9.95 -1.18 -23.73
C VAL A 291 -11.25 -0.99 -22.96
N ILE A 292 -11.13 -0.60 -21.70
CA ILE A 292 -12.27 -0.24 -20.85
C ILE A 292 -12.31 1.27 -20.73
N GLY A 293 -13.39 1.88 -21.20
CA GLY A 293 -13.60 3.33 -21.17
C GLY A 293 -13.79 3.87 -19.75
N GLY A 294 -13.67 5.18 -19.63
CA GLY A 294 -13.85 5.86 -18.35
C GLY A 294 -15.26 5.70 -17.78
N ASN A 295 -15.35 5.64 -16.43
CA ASN A 295 -16.61 5.49 -15.70
C ASN A 295 -17.42 4.22 -16.02
N VAL A 296 -16.82 3.22 -16.68
CA VAL A 296 -17.48 1.94 -16.96
C VAL A 296 -17.64 1.14 -15.66
N TRP A 297 -18.84 0.61 -15.44
CA TRP A 297 -19.14 -0.34 -14.37
C TRP A 297 -19.27 -1.74 -14.95
N LEU A 298 -18.23 -2.58 -14.76
CA LEU A 298 -18.13 -3.90 -15.36
C LEU A 298 -18.19 -5.01 -14.29
N THR A 299 -19.16 -5.93 -14.44
CA THR A 299 -19.35 -7.07 -13.52
C THR A 299 -19.38 -8.43 -14.25
N LYS A 300 -19.11 -8.42 -15.56
CA LYS A 300 -19.09 -9.62 -16.42
C LYS A 300 -17.84 -9.62 -17.27
N SER A 301 -17.35 -10.81 -17.59
CA SER A 301 -16.19 -10.97 -18.48
C SER A 301 -16.44 -10.41 -19.87
N VAL A 302 -15.37 -9.91 -20.47
CA VAL A 302 -15.34 -9.45 -21.86
C VAL A 302 -14.26 -10.21 -22.62
N PRO A 303 -14.51 -10.61 -23.88
CA PRO A 303 -13.54 -11.34 -24.67
C PRO A 303 -12.33 -10.46 -25.05
N PRO A 304 -11.22 -11.05 -25.50
CA PRO A 304 -10.08 -10.30 -26.02
C PRO A 304 -10.45 -9.34 -27.15
N TYR A 305 -9.63 -8.28 -27.33
CA TYR A 305 -9.79 -7.25 -28.35
C TYR A 305 -11.11 -6.46 -28.27
N SER A 306 -11.72 -6.39 -27.08
CA SER A 306 -12.98 -5.67 -26.84
C SER A 306 -12.73 -4.20 -26.54
N LYS A 307 -13.67 -3.34 -26.97
CA LYS A 307 -13.74 -1.93 -26.56
C LYS A 307 -15.07 -1.69 -25.86
N ILE A 308 -15.03 -1.38 -24.58
CA ILE A 308 -16.21 -1.20 -23.72
C ILE A 308 -16.32 0.26 -23.34
N TYR A 309 -17.44 0.88 -23.65
CA TYR A 309 -17.73 2.27 -23.31
C TYR A 309 -19.18 2.38 -22.81
N ASN A 310 -19.43 3.36 -21.96
CA ASN A 310 -20.80 3.78 -21.66
C ASN A 310 -21.34 4.57 -22.85
N ASP A 311 -22.65 4.52 -23.05
CA ASP A 311 -23.29 5.48 -23.95
C ASP A 311 -23.05 6.90 -23.41
N PRO A 312 -22.70 7.87 -24.28
CA PRO A 312 -22.48 9.24 -23.83
C PRO A 312 -23.77 9.77 -23.16
N PRO A 313 -23.65 10.42 -22.00
CA PRO A 313 -24.82 11.05 -21.36
C PRO A 313 -25.36 12.13 -22.29
N SER A 314 -26.69 12.20 -22.40
CA SER A 314 -27.34 13.29 -23.14
C SER A 314 -27.16 14.60 -22.37
N LEU A 315 -26.48 15.56 -22.99
CA LEU A 315 -26.29 16.89 -22.41
C LEU A 315 -27.50 17.77 -22.72
N ARG A 316 -28.04 18.42 -21.67
CA ARG A 316 -29.01 19.49 -21.81
C ARG A 316 -28.28 20.83 -21.64
N VAL A 317 -28.19 21.59 -22.71
CA VAL A 317 -27.67 22.97 -22.65
C VAL A 317 -28.85 23.91 -22.40
N MET A 318 -28.79 24.67 -21.33
CA MET A 318 -29.79 25.68 -20.97
C MET A 318 -29.09 27.03 -20.83
N PRO A 319 -29.74 28.15 -21.24
CA PRO A 319 -29.27 29.47 -20.91
C PRO A 319 -29.14 29.66 -19.40
N ALA A 320 -28.17 30.45 -18.96
CA ALA A 320 -27.89 30.62 -17.52
C ALA A 320 -29.02 31.31 -16.74
N ASP A 321 -29.86 32.06 -17.44
CA ASP A 321 -31.06 32.73 -16.92
C ASP A 321 -32.28 31.80 -16.75
N GLU A 322 -32.21 30.57 -17.28
CA GLU A 322 -33.24 29.53 -17.05
C GLU A 322 -32.93 28.58 -15.88
N ILE A 323 -31.79 28.78 -15.20
CA ILE A 323 -31.43 27.99 -14.02
C ILE A 323 -31.94 28.69 -12.77
N ASN A 324 -33.15 28.31 -12.31
CA ASN A 324 -33.74 28.69 -11.01
C ASN A 324 -33.45 27.66 -9.95
#